data_4e51f6b933537aafd9f78606f136b236
#
_entry.id   4e51f6b933537aafd9f78606f136b236
#
_cell.length_a   1.000
_cell.length_b   1.000
_cell.length_c   1.000
_cell.angle_alpha   90.00
_cell.angle_beta   90.00
_cell.angle_gamma   90.00
#
_symmetry.space_group_name_H-M   'P 1'
#
loop_
_entity.id
_entity.type
_entity.pdbx_description
1 polymer ?
#
loop_
_entity_poly.entity_id
_entity_poly.type
_entity_poly.pdbx_seq_one_letter_code
_entity_poly.pdbx_strand_id
1 'polypeptide(L)'
;MGIFLALALGLLGTASGLDYTEPYRPQYHFSPAENWMNDPNGLLYHNGIYHLFFQYNPAGVEWGNMSWGHATSSDLTHWEEHPIALLARGYPNEVTEMFFSGSAVADVNNTSGFGVDGKIPLVAMYTSSYPVSQDLPSGKSITAGQQSQSIAYSLDEGETWTTYDAENPVIYNPPSPYEAEFENFRDPFVFWHADTQKWIAVTTLASLHKLLIWSSDNLKEWSLASEFGPYNSVGGVWECPSLIQLPVKGNKSIKKWVIVLGLNPGGPPGTVGSGTQYFIGDFDGTTFQADPASIYPGNSSANWMDWGPDFYAAASYNGLPNGDVVQIAWMNNWQYGTEIPTSPWRSAMSVPRQLSLQTINGKVTLVQQPQQNWQSVANHQTLQHSWKSVSKGSTKLDSPGKACKIDLSFSDHDSKKSLASTFAIAVRASSDFKQETLIGYNFTSKEVFVDRRNSGDASFDDTFATLYHTSLSAGADKRINLQIFVDWSSVEVFGGQGEVSLTAQIFPKEDATEARLVSTDGVTQNVKLQINGMNSAWH
;
A
#
# COMPACT_ATOMS: atom_id res chain seq x y z
N MET A 1 -44.33 -35.27 -6.29
CA MET A 1 -44.51 -33.83 -6.45
C MET A 1 -44.49 -33.24 -5.06
N GLY A 2 -43.34 -32.83 -4.58
CA GLY A 2 -43.11 -32.24 -3.27
C GLY A 2 -42.11 -31.14 -3.44
N ILE A 3 -42.57 -29.88 -3.36
CA ILE A 3 -41.79 -28.67 -3.48
C ILE A 3 -41.14 -28.44 -2.14
N PHE A 4 -39.81 -28.56 -2.05
CA PHE A 4 -39.03 -28.08 -0.92
C PHE A 4 -38.75 -26.59 -1.15
N LEU A 5 -39.44 -25.75 -0.36
CA LEU A 5 -39.13 -24.34 -0.22
C LEU A 5 -37.95 -24.24 0.77
N ALA A 6 -36.75 -23.93 0.29
CA ALA A 6 -35.65 -23.54 1.15
C ALA A 6 -35.88 -22.10 1.58
N LEU A 7 -36.23 -21.89 2.85
CA LEU A 7 -36.18 -20.57 3.47
C LEU A 7 -34.69 -20.23 3.72
N ALA A 8 -34.17 -19.32 2.92
CA ALA A 8 -32.95 -18.60 3.27
C ALA A 8 -33.32 -17.62 4.41
N LEU A 9 -32.96 -17.96 5.65
CA LEU A 9 -32.91 -16.99 6.73
C LEU A 9 -31.70 -16.08 6.48
N GLY A 10 -31.95 -14.94 5.86
CA GLY A 10 -31.01 -13.84 5.89
C GLY A 10 -30.88 -13.35 7.34
N LEU A 11 -29.76 -13.59 7.96
CA LEU A 11 -29.32 -12.85 9.14
C LEU A 11 -29.08 -11.41 8.70
N LEU A 12 -30.13 -10.61 8.73
CA LEU A 12 -30.01 -9.16 8.85
C LEU A 12 -29.47 -8.89 10.25
N GLY A 13 -28.16 -8.99 10.43
CA GLY A 13 -27.48 -8.31 11.51
C GLY A 13 -27.75 -6.82 11.32
N THR A 14 -28.56 -6.24 12.21
CA THR A 14 -28.57 -4.78 12.36
C THR A 14 -27.14 -4.39 12.68
N ALA A 15 -26.46 -3.77 11.72
CA ALA A 15 -25.22 -3.06 12.01
C ALA A 15 -25.59 -2.04 13.10
N SER A 16 -25.26 -2.33 14.35
CA SER A 16 -25.10 -1.30 15.36
C SER A 16 -24.04 -0.39 14.78
N GLY A 17 -24.40 0.86 14.44
CA GLY A 17 -23.50 1.78 13.80
C GLY A 17 -22.18 1.79 14.56
N LEU A 18 -21.13 1.33 13.91
CA LEU A 18 -19.76 1.46 14.42
C LEU A 18 -19.44 2.94 14.32
N ASP A 19 -19.09 3.54 15.44
CA ASP A 19 -18.85 4.99 15.51
C ASP A 19 -17.47 5.37 14.93
N TYR A 20 -16.60 4.38 14.63
CA TYR A 20 -15.19 4.54 14.23
C TYR A 20 -14.43 5.51 15.15
N THR A 21 -14.75 5.45 16.46
CA THR A 21 -14.16 6.31 17.50
C THR A 21 -13.30 5.55 18.49
N GLU A 22 -13.02 4.28 18.21
CA GLU A 22 -12.17 3.44 19.05
C GLU A 22 -10.75 4.02 19.16
N PRO A 23 -10.04 3.77 20.25
CA PRO A 23 -8.65 4.19 20.36
C PRO A 23 -7.82 3.80 19.13
N TYR A 24 -7.04 4.76 18.62
CA TYR A 24 -6.17 4.58 17.45
C TYR A 24 -6.88 4.40 16.10
N ARG A 25 -8.23 4.40 16.03
CA ARG A 25 -8.97 4.26 14.77
C ARG A 25 -8.58 5.36 13.78
N PRO A 26 -8.03 5.03 12.60
CA PRO A 26 -7.75 6.03 11.58
C PRO A 26 -9.02 6.77 11.17
N GLN A 27 -8.91 8.06 10.94
CA GLN A 27 -10.05 8.91 10.63
C GLN A 27 -10.22 9.18 9.13
N TYR A 28 -9.15 9.03 8.35
CA TYR A 28 -9.20 9.20 6.89
C TYR A 28 -8.34 8.20 6.12
N HIS A 29 -7.75 7.23 6.79
CA HIS A 29 -7.19 6.04 6.17
C HIS A 29 -8.20 4.91 6.29
N PHE A 30 -8.30 4.09 5.24
CA PHE A 30 -9.16 2.92 5.30
C PHE A 30 -8.67 1.93 6.36
N SER A 31 -9.60 1.44 7.15
CA SER A 31 -9.41 0.30 8.06
C SER A 31 -10.70 -0.52 8.08
N PRO A 32 -10.65 -1.85 8.22
CA PRO A 32 -11.87 -2.66 8.27
C PRO A 32 -12.68 -2.30 9.52
N ALA A 33 -13.97 -2.48 9.46
CA ALA A 33 -14.87 -2.26 10.61
C ALA A 33 -14.39 -3.06 11.83
N GLU A 34 -14.04 -4.30 11.63
CA GLU A 34 -13.49 -5.22 12.63
C GLU A 34 -12.50 -6.21 11.99
N ASN A 35 -11.80 -6.97 12.82
CA ASN A 35 -10.92 -8.07 12.44
C ASN A 35 -9.61 -7.66 11.74
N TRP A 36 -8.86 -8.67 11.32
CA TRP A 36 -7.56 -8.53 10.65
C TRP A 36 -7.71 -8.15 9.19
N MET A 37 -6.86 -7.21 8.76
CA MET A 37 -6.64 -6.88 7.36
C MET A 37 -5.14 -6.83 7.06
N ASN A 38 -4.71 -7.32 5.88
CA ASN A 38 -3.38 -7.05 5.36
C ASN A 38 -3.45 -6.53 3.90
N ASP A 39 -2.86 -7.17 2.93
CA ASP A 39 -2.62 -6.69 1.57
C ASP A 39 -3.85 -6.09 0.88
N PRO A 40 -3.74 -4.94 0.23
CA PRO A 40 -4.74 -4.50 -0.74
C PRO A 40 -4.75 -5.43 -1.95
N ASN A 41 -5.94 -5.84 -2.39
CA ASN A 41 -6.18 -6.80 -3.46
C ASN A 41 -7.16 -6.24 -4.47
N GLY A 42 -7.12 -6.76 -5.68
CA GLY A 42 -8.17 -6.53 -6.67
C GLY A 42 -8.45 -5.07 -6.97
N LEU A 43 -7.47 -4.17 -6.80
CA LEU A 43 -7.66 -2.73 -6.97
C LEU A 43 -8.11 -2.42 -8.40
N LEU A 44 -9.35 -1.96 -8.53
CA LEU A 44 -9.99 -1.71 -9.81
C LEU A 44 -10.79 -0.41 -9.77
N TYR A 45 -10.65 0.42 -10.79
CA TYR A 45 -11.55 1.53 -11.06
C TYR A 45 -12.48 1.15 -12.24
N HIS A 46 -13.78 1.14 -11.98
CA HIS A 46 -14.78 0.82 -12.98
C HIS A 46 -16.01 1.71 -12.80
N ASN A 47 -16.52 2.27 -13.88
CA ASN A 47 -17.75 3.10 -13.91
C ASN A 47 -17.82 4.23 -12.85
N GLY A 48 -16.68 4.83 -12.52
CA GLY A 48 -16.62 5.93 -11.54
C GLY A 48 -16.40 5.47 -10.09
N ILE A 49 -16.29 4.16 -9.87
CA ILE A 49 -16.12 3.55 -8.55
C ILE A 49 -14.74 2.92 -8.42
N TYR A 50 -14.08 3.18 -7.32
CA TYR A 50 -12.87 2.49 -6.88
C TYR A 50 -13.25 1.29 -6.02
N HIS A 51 -12.83 0.10 -6.42
CA HIS A 51 -12.96 -1.11 -5.64
C HIS A 51 -11.64 -1.37 -4.90
N LEU A 52 -11.72 -1.61 -3.61
CA LEU A 52 -10.64 -2.07 -2.75
C LEU A 52 -11.06 -3.42 -2.18
N PHE A 53 -10.43 -4.48 -2.64
CA PHE A 53 -10.47 -5.75 -1.91
C PHE A 53 -9.23 -5.81 -1.02
N PHE A 54 -9.28 -6.65 0.01
CA PHE A 54 -8.17 -6.77 0.95
C PHE A 54 -8.14 -8.16 1.58
N GLN A 55 -6.96 -8.61 1.94
CA GLN A 55 -6.79 -9.81 2.75
C GLN A 55 -7.49 -9.62 4.07
N TYR A 56 -8.39 -10.53 4.41
CA TYR A 56 -9.28 -10.40 5.56
C TYR A 56 -9.45 -11.73 6.30
N ASN A 57 -9.34 -11.70 7.64
CA ASN A 57 -9.73 -12.84 8.47
C ASN A 57 -11.11 -12.61 9.09
N PRO A 58 -12.16 -13.32 8.68
CA PRO A 58 -13.50 -13.13 9.23
C PRO A 58 -13.65 -13.58 10.68
N ALA A 59 -12.62 -14.20 11.28
CA ALA A 59 -12.70 -14.82 12.61
C ALA A 59 -12.03 -14.00 13.72
N GLY A 60 -11.28 -12.93 13.40
CA GLY A 60 -10.61 -12.15 14.43
C GLY A 60 -9.43 -11.32 13.95
N VAL A 61 -8.70 -10.77 14.90
CA VAL A 61 -7.63 -9.77 14.67
C VAL A 61 -6.25 -10.37 14.40
N GLU A 62 -6.15 -11.65 14.15
CA GLU A 62 -4.92 -12.34 13.78
C GLU A 62 -4.98 -12.82 12.33
N TRP A 63 -3.84 -13.04 11.72
CA TRP A 63 -3.77 -13.61 10.38
C TRP A 63 -4.30 -15.06 10.36
N GLY A 64 -5.18 -15.37 9.44
CA GLY A 64 -5.77 -16.70 9.25
C GLY A 64 -7.04 -16.64 8.39
N ASN A 65 -7.54 -17.78 7.94
CA ASN A 65 -8.78 -17.91 7.16
C ASN A 65 -8.90 -16.91 6.00
N MET A 66 -7.78 -16.66 5.30
CA MET A 66 -7.67 -15.56 4.35
C MET A 66 -8.77 -15.58 3.30
N SER A 67 -9.53 -14.52 3.33
CA SER A 67 -10.67 -14.20 2.46
C SER A 67 -10.44 -12.83 1.83
N TRP A 68 -11.19 -12.47 0.81
CA TRP A 68 -11.18 -11.10 0.29
C TRP A 68 -12.35 -10.31 0.88
N GLY A 69 -12.04 -9.37 1.79
CA GLY A 69 -12.95 -8.29 2.15
C GLY A 69 -13.12 -7.35 0.96
N HIS A 70 -14.16 -6.51 0.98
CA HIS A 70 -14.49 -5.60 -0.13
C HIS A 70 -14.98 -4.26 0.41
N ALA A 71 -14.48 -3.19 -0.17
CA ALA A 71 -14.97 -1.84 0.04
C ALA A 71 -14.97 -1.06 -1.27
N THR A 72 -15.85 -0.07 -1.39
CA THR A 72 -15.92 0.82 -2.55
C THR A 72 -15.83 2.28 -2.15
N SER A 73 -15.36 3.12 -3.08
CA SER A 73 -15.29 4.56 -2.90
C SER A 73 -15.47 5.28 -4.24
N SER A 74 -16.07 6.46 -4.23
CA SER A 74 -16.09 7.34 -5.39
C SER A 74 -14.91 8.33 -5.42
N ASP A 75 -14.16 8.46 -4.31
CA ASP A 75 -13.15 9.51 -4.14
C ASP A 75 -11.85 9.07 -3.45
N LEU A 76 -11.70 7.76 -3.14
CA LEU A 76 -10.55 7.16 -2.45
C LEU A 76 -10.39 7.62 -0.98
N THR A 77 -11.39 8.28 -0.44
CA THR A 77 -11.36 8.83 0.93
C THR A 77 -12.52 8.29 1.76
N HIS A 78 -13.75 8.40 1.23
CA HIS A 78 -14.95 7.86 1.86
C HIS A 78 -15.21 6.46 1.33
N TRP A 79 -15.20 5.49 2.23
CA TRP A 79 -15.31 4.07 1.89
C TRP A 79 -16.58 3.46 2.45
N GLU A 80 -17.21 2.62 1.66
CA GLU A 80 -18.33 1.77 2.06
C GLU A 80 -17.88 0.31 2.03
N GLU A 81 -17.94 -0.39 3.17
CA GLU A 81 -17.67 -1.81 3.24
C GLU A 81 -18.86 -2.63 2.73
N HIS A 82 -18.55 -3.67 1.98
CA HIS A 82 -19.49 -4.64 1.41
C HIS A 82 -19.32 -6.01 2.07
N PRO A 83 -20.25 -6.96 1.83
CA PRO A 83 -20.04 -8.35 2.20
C PRO A 83 -18.73 -8.90 1.62
N ILE A 84 -18.15 -9.89 2.30
CA ILE A 84 -16.93 -10.58 1.86
C ILE A 84 -17.11 -11.08 0.42
N ALA A 85 -16.22 -10.65 -0.48
CA ALA A 85 -16.29 -10.99 -1.90
C ALA A 85 -15.92 -12.45 -2.18
N LEU A 86 -14.85 -12.95 -1.54
CA LEU A 86 -14.36 -14.32 -1.65
C LEU A 86 -14.10 -14.86 -0.24
N LEU A 87 -15.00 -15.69 0.26
CA LEU A 87 -14.88 -16.29 1.59
C LEU A 87 -14.09 -17.59 1.52
N ALA A 88 -13.10 -17.76 2.40
CA ALA A 88 -12.30 -18.99 2.52
C ALA A 88 -13.18 -20.24 2.51
N ARG A 89 -12.87 -21.19 1.64
CA ARG A 89 -13.69 -22.41 1.49
C ARG A 89 -13.60 -23.28 2.72
N GLY A 90 -14.74 -23.75 3.17
CA GLY A 90 -14.86 -24.57 4.36
C GLY A 90 -15.09 -23.77 5.63
N TYR A 91 -14.79 -22.45 5.66
CA TYR A 91 -15.05 -21.59 6.80
C TYR A 91 -16.57 -21.58 7.14
N PRO A 92 -16.97 -21.62 8.45
CA PRO A 92 -16.13 -21.57 9.67
C PRO A 92 -15.61 -22.93 10.16
N ASN A 93 -15.75 -23.99 9.38
CA ASN A 93 -15.25 -25.32 9.71
C ASN A 93 -13.79 -25.46 9.25
N GLU A 94 -13.41 -26.65 8.77
CA GLU A 94 -12.07 -26.88 8.21
C GLU A 94 -11.89 -26.11 6.90
N VAL A 95 -10.96 -25.15 6.90
CA VAL A 95 -10.63 -24.39 5.69
C VAL A 95 -9.83 -25.26 4.72
N THR A 96 -10.34 -25.41 3.52
CA THR A 96 -9.73 -26.21 2.46
C THR A 96 -9.07 -25.37 1.36
N GLU A 97 -9.45 -24.09 1.23
CA GLU A 97 -8.82 -23.12 0.34
C GLU A 97 -8.91 -21.72 0.95
N MET A 98 -7.77 -21.02 1.02
CA MET A 98 -7.68 -19.60 1.34
C MET A 98 -7.46 -18.80 0.06
N PHE A 99 -8.05 -17.61 0.01
CA PHE A 99 -7.90 -16.66 -1.10
C PHE A 99 -6.80 -15.66 -0.76
N PHE A 100 -5.58 -15.93 -1.22
CA PHE A 100 -4.43 -15.05 -1.03
C PHE A 100 -4.44 -13.89 -2.02
N SER A 101 -3.41 -13.06 -1.95
CA SER A 101 -3.34 -11.80 -2.69
C SER A 101 -3.44 -11.96 -4.21
N GLY A 102 -3.91 -10.90 -4.85
CA GLY A 102 -4.11 -10.84 -6.28
C GLY A 102 -4.66 -9.49 -6.76
N SER A 103 -5.11 -9.45 -8.00
CA SER A 103 -5.55 -8.24 -8.69
C SER A 103 -6.87 -8.46 -9.44
N ALA A 104 -7.48 -7.38 -9.95
CA ALA A 104 -8.69 -7.45 -10.76
C ALA A 104 -8.62 -6.53 -11.98
N VAL A 105 -9.34 -6.89 -13.02
CA VAL A 105 -9.46 -6.15 -14.28
C VAL A 105 -10.91 -6.13 -14.77
N ALA A 106 -11.28 -5.11 -15.54
CA ALA A 106 -12.51 -5.11 -16.32
C ALA A 106 -12.21 -5.65 -17.73
N ASP A 107 -12.79 -6.78 -18.10
CA ASP A 107 -12.64 -7.38 -19.43
C ASP A 107 -13.64 -6.74 -20.40
N VAL A 108 -13.36 -5.49 -20.76
CA VAL A 108 -14.26 -4.66 -21.59
C VAL A 108 -14.55 -5.26 -22.97
N ASN A 109 -13.67 -6.11 -23.47
CA ASN A 109 -13.84 -6.79 -24.77
C ASN A 109 -14.44 -8.19 -24.64
N ASN A 110 -14.77 -8.61 -23.42
CA ASN A 110 -15.27 -9.95 -23.10
C ASN A 110 -14.42 -11.08 -23.70
N THR A 111 -13.11 -10.92 -23.61
CA THR A 111 -12.14 -11.91 -24.12
C THR A 111 -12.23 -13.23 -23.35
N SER A 112 -12.59 -13.15 -22.06
CA SER A 112 -12.84 -14.31 -21.21
C SER A 112 -14.11 -15.06 -21.59
N GLY A 113 -15.06 -14.40 -22.27
CA GLY A 113 -16.36 -14.96 -22.59
C GLY A 113 -17.26 -15.16 -21.37
N PHE A 114 -16.97 -14.52 -20.22
CA PHE A 114 -17.84 -14.55 -19.04
C PHE A 114 -19.03 -13.59 -19.18
N GLY A 115 -18.86 -12.52 -19.96
CA GLY A 115 -19.91 -11.51 -20.14
C GLY A 115 -21.11 -12.06 -20.90
N VAL A 116 -22.32 -11.83 -20.38
CA VAL A 116 -23.61 -12.18 -20.98
C VAL A 116 -24.46 -10.93 -21.11
N ASP A 117 -25.31 -10.87 -22.10
CA ASP A 117 -26.25 -9.76 -22.34
C ASP A 117 -25.58 -8.36 -22.39
N GLY A 118 -24.36 -8.30 -22.90
CA GLY A 118 -23.60 -7.06 -23.02
C GLY A 118 -22.96 -6.55 -21.72
N LYS A 119 -23.04 -7.30 -20.64
CA LYS A 119 -22.35 -6.97 -19.38
C LYS A 119 -20.84 -7.15 -19.52
N ILE A 120 -20.08 -6.22 -18.99
CA ILE A 120 -18.62 -6.29 -18.89
C ILE A 120 -18.27 -7.14 -17.67
N PRO A 121 -17.58 -8.27 -17.81
CA PRO A 121 -17.15 -9.01 -16.64
C PRO A 121 -15.98 -8.31 -15.94
N LEU A 122 -16.06 -8.17 -14.63
CA LEU A 122 -14.89 -7.90 -13.79
C LEU A 122 -14.26 -9.26 -13.48
N VAL A 123 -12.96 -9.39 -13.68
CA VAL A 123 -12.24 -10.65 -13.46
C VAL A 123 -11.14 -10.43 -12.43
N ALA A 124 -11.23 -11.14 -11.31
CA ALA A 124 -10.19 -11.23 -10.30
C ALA A 124 -9.28 -12.42 -10.59
N MET A 125 -7.97 -12.24 -10.47
CA MET A 125 -6.98 -13.30 -10.42
C MET A 125 -6.30 -13.26 -9.06
N TYR A 126 -6.30 -14.38 -8.36
CA TYR A 126 -5.82 -14.50 -6.98
C TYR A 126 -5.03 -15.79 -6.80
N THR A 127 -4.30 -15.88 -5.70
CA THR A 127 -3.65 -17.13 -5.33
C THR A 127 -4.57 -17.97 -4.45
N SER A 128 -4.93 -19.16 -4.95
CA SER A 128 -5.50 -20.21 -4.12
C SER A 128 -4.40 -20.85 -3.29
N SER A 129 -4.50 -20.78 -1.97
CA SER A 129 -3.61 -21.47 -1.04
C SER A 129 -4.38 -22.61 -0.38
N TYR A 130 -3.86 -23.82 -0.53
CA TYR A 130 -4.56 -25.03 -0.12
C TYR A 130 -3.90 -25.65 1.12
N PRO A 131 -4.45 -25.47 2.32
CA PRO A 131 -3.89 -26.04 3.55
C PRO A 131 -3.98 -27.57 3.61
N VAL A 132 -4.85 -28.18 2.81
CA VAL A 132 -5.05 -29.63 2.78
C VAL A 132 -5.01 -30.18 1.36
N SER A 133 -4.53 -31.42 1.21
CA SER A 133 -4.56 -32.13 -0.09
C SER A 133 -5.99 -32.50 -0.46
N GLN A 134 -6.38 -32.25 -1.72
CA GLN A 134 -7.74 -32.47 -2.19
C GLN A 134 -7.80 -32.60 -3.72
N ASP A 135 -8.90 -33.16 -4.22
CA ASP A 135 -9.25 -33.11 -5.64
C ASP A 135 -10.25 -31.97 -5.86
N LEU A 136 -9.97 -31.15 -6.86
CA LEU A 136 -10.79 -29.98 -7.22
C LEU A 136 -11.93 -30.35 -8.20
N PRO A 137 -12.98 -29.54 -8.28
CA PRO A 137 -14.05 -29.73 -9.29
C PRO A 137 -13.54 -29.74 -10.73
N SER A 138 -12.42 -29.08 -11.01
CA SER A 138 -11.73 -29.10 -12.32
C SER A 138 -11.04 -30.44 -12.64
N GLY A 139 -11.04 -31.39 -11.71
CA GLY A 139 -10.31 -32.66 -11.82
C GLY A 139 -8.81 -32.57 -11.54
N LYS A 140 -8.30 -31.41 -11.12
CA LYS A 140 -6.92 -31.25 -10.71
C LYS A 140 -6.74 -31.70 -9.25
N SER A 141 -5.64 -32.41 -8.95
CA SER A 141 -5.30 -32.86 -7.60
C SER A 141 -4.33 -31.89 -6.96
N ILE A 142 -4.63 -31.45 -5.75
CA ILE A 142 -3.83 -30.47 -4.98
C ILE A 142 -3.08 -31.18 -3.87
N THR A 143 -1.83 -30.77 -3.67
CA THR A 143 -1.02 -31.13 -2.51
C THR A 143 -1.17 -30.07 -1.42
N ALA A 144 -1.20 -30.48 -0.14
CA ALA A 144 -1.22 -29.54 0.98
C ALA A 144 -0.04 -28.55 0.92
N GLY A 145 -0.30 -27.26 1.16
CA GLY A 145 0.67 -26.17 1.01
C GLY A 145 0.74 -25.58 -0.39
N GLN A 146 0.13 -26.22 -1.39
CA GLN A 146 0.20 -25.73 -2.77
C GLN A 146 -0.47 -24.35 -2.92
N GLN A 147 0.22 -23.48 -3.66
CA GLN A 147 -0.24 -22.17 -4.12
C GLN A 147 -0.35 -22.20 -5.64
N SER A 148 -1.49 -21.76 -6.15
CA SER A 148 -1.82 -21.79 -7.60
C SER A 148 -2.63 -20.55 -7.94
N GLN A 149 -2.62 -20.10 -9.22
CA GLN A 149 -3.37 -18.92 -9.58
C GLN A 149 -4.75 -19.31 -10.11
N SER A 150 -5.78 -18.75 -9.50
CA SER A 150 -7.19 -18.97 -9.82
C SER A 150 -7.88 -17.69 -10.21
N ILE A 151 -9.06 -17.79 -10.83
CA ILE A 151 -9.88 -16.63 -11.22
C ILE A 151 -11.30 -16.74 -10.66
N ALA A 152 -11.87 -15.56 -10.41
CA ALA A 152 -13.29 -15.36 -10.16
C ALA A 152 -13.78 -14.20 -11.03
N TYR A 153 -15.09 -14.14 -11.28
CA TYR A 153 -15.67 -13.06 -12.06
C TYR A 153 -16.96 -12.53 -11.44
N SER A 154 -17.25 -11.27 -11.73
CA SER A 154 -18.50 -10.59 -11.38
C SER A 154 -19.20 -10.09 -12.66
N LEU A 155 -20.54 -10.14 -12.68
CA LEU A 155 -21.40 -9.61 -13.74
C LEU A 155 -22.38 -8.55 -13.23
N ASP A 156 -22.17 -8.06 -12.04
CA ASP A 156 -23.01 -7.10 -11.33
C ASP A 156 -22.17 -5.98 -10.66
N GLU A 157 -21.18 -5.48 -11.41
CA GLU A 157 -20.32 -4.36 -10.99
C GLU A 157 -19.52 -4.64 -9.70
N GLY A 158 -19.21 -5.91 -9.42
CA GLY A 158 -18.40 -6.31 -8.26
C GLY A 158 -19.19 -6.62 -6.97
N GLU A 159 -20.52 -6.58 -7.01
CA GLU A 159 -21.38 -6.89 -5.87
C GLU A 159 -21.26 -8.35 -5.45
N THR A 160 -21.27 -9.26 -6.43
CA THR A 160 -21.08 -10.70 -6.18
C THR A 160 -20.03 -11.31 -7.10
N TRP A 161 -19.36 -12.33 -6.59
CA TRP A 161 -18.26 -12.99 -7.29
C TRP A 161 -18.51 -14.49 -7.42
N THR A 162 -18.21 -15.02 -8.60
CA THR A 162 -18.29 -16.45 -8.92
C THR A 162 -16.92 -16.99 -9.26
N THR A 163 -16.45 -17.98 -8.50
CA THR A 163 -15.17 -18.67 -8.78
C THR A 163 -15.33 -19.57 -10.01
N TYR A 164 -14.29 -19.62 -10.85
CA TYR A 164 -14.30 -20.43 -12.08
C TYR A 164 -13.90 -21.89 -11.78
N ASP A 165 -14.66 -22.55 -10.92
CA ASP A 165 -14.33 -23.86 -10.36
C ASP A 165 -14.16 -24.98 -11.39
N ALA A 166 -14.82 -24.86 -12.54
CA ALA A 166 -14.72 -25.87 -13.60
C ALA A 166 -13.29 -26.00 -14.18
N GLU A 167 -12.46 -24.96 -14.07
CA GLU A 167 -11.11 -24.94 -14.66
C GLU A 167 -10.03 -24.45 -13.68
N ASN A 168 -10.43 -23.86 -12.54
CA ASN A 168 -9.45 -23.39 -11.55
C ASN A 168 -8.59 -24.54 -10.99
N PRO A 169 -7.31 -24.24 -10.66
CA PRO A 169 -6.58 -23.02 -10.94
C PRO A 169 -6.18 -22.92 -12.43
N VAL A 170 -6.15 -21.67 -12.97
CA VAL A 170 -5.81 -21.43 -14.39
C VAL A 170 -4.29 -21.42 -14.63
N ILE A 171 -3.48 -21.15 -13.59
CA ILE A 171 -2.04 -21.46 -13.57
C ILE A 171 -1.81 -22.39 -12.38
N TYR A 172 -1.69 -23.68 -12.70
CA TYR A 172 -1.77 -24.76 -11.72
C TYR A 172 -0.49 -24.91 -10.89
N ASN A 173 0.67 -24.88 -11.52
CA ASN A 173 1.96 -25.07 -10.88
C ASN A 173 2.99 -24.07 -11.39
N PRO A 174 4.07 -23.81 -10.64
CA PRO A 174 5.26 -23.20 -11.21
C PRO A 174 5.72 -23.99 -12.44
N PRO A 175 6.25 -23.32 -13.48
CA PRO A 175 6.75 -23.99 -14.67
C PRO A 175 8.09 -24.68 -14.40
N SER A 176 8.46 -25.66 -15.24
CA SER A 176 9.81 -26.25 -15.21
C SER A 176 10.89 -25.18 -15.39
N PRO A 177 11.98 -25.21 -14.58
CA PRO A 177 12.36 -26.26 -13.62
C PRO A 177 11.95 -25.96 -12.16
N TYR A 178 10.91 -25.19 -11.93
CA TYR A 178 10.54 -24.63 -10.61
C TYR A 178 9.37 -25.36 -9.93
N GLU A 179 9.01 -26.55 -10.38
CA GLU A 179 7.83 -27.29 -9.89
C GLU A 179 7.87 -27.54 -8.37
N ALA A 180 9.08 -27.63 -7.79
CA ALA A 180 9.26 -27.82 -6.35
C ALA A 180 8.90 -26.60 -5.50
N GLU A 181 8.76 -25.41 -6.12
CA GLU A 181 8.44 -24.14 -5.44
C GLU A 181 6.93 -23.91 -5.28
N PHE A 182 6.12 -24.95 -5.38
CA PHE A 182 4.65 -24.86 -5.37
C PHE A 182 4.07 -24.21 -4.10
N GLU A 183 4.79 -24.22 -2.97
CA GLU A 183 4.40 -23.54 -1.72
C GLU A 183 4.75 -22.04 -1.71
N ASN A 184 5.45 -21.55 -2.73
CA ASN A 184 5.98 -20.19 -2.81
C ASN A 184 5.66 -19.52 -4.15
N PHE A 185 4.53 -19.86 -4.75
CA PHE A 185 4.09 -19.38 -6.06
C PHE A 185 2.81 -18.58 -5.96
N ARG A 186 2.90 -17.22 -5.92
CA ARG A 186 1.78 -16.38 -5.52
C ARG A 186 1.74 -14.97 -6.11
N ASP A 187 0.68 -14.25 -5.73
CA ASP A 187 0.46 -12.81 -5.86
C ASP A 187 0.37 -12.35 -7.31
N PRO A 188 -0.63 -12.78 -8.09
CA PRO A 188 -0.77 -12.41 -9.48
C PRO A 188 -1.23 -10.95 -9.63
N PHE A 189 -0.50 -10.16 -10.43
CA PHE A 189 -0.95 -8.86 -10.92
C PHE A 189 -1.21 -8.93 -12.42
N VAL A 190 -2.44 -8.69 -12.83
CA VAL A 190 -2.93 -8.80 -14.22
C VAL A 190 -3.22 -7.42 -14.78
N PHE A 191 -2.87 -7.20 -16.07
CA PHE A 191 -3.25 -6.00 -16.80
C PHE A 191 -3.34 -6.28 -18.30
N TRP A 192 -4.04 -5.40 -19.05
CA TRP A 192 -4.09 -5.45 -20.50
C TRP A 192 -2.90 -4.70 -21.12
N HIS A 193 -2.11 -5.38 -21.94
CA HIS A 193 -1.02 -4.79 -22.71
C HIS A 193 -1.48 -4.41 -24.11
N ALA A 194 -1.73 -3.11 -24.32
CA ALA A 194 -2.36 -2.61 -25.53
C ALA A 194 -1.56 -2.87 -26.81
N ASP A 195 -0.22 -2.79 -26.75
CA ASP A 195 0.63 -2.94 -27.94
C ASP A 195 0.65 -4.38 -28.46
N THR A 196 0.58 -5.38 -27.59
CA THR A 196 0.52 -6.81 -27.98
C THR A 196 -0.90 -7.36 -28.03
N GLN A 197 -1.91 -6.60 -27.59
CA GLN A 197 -3.30 -7.03 -27.51
C GLN A 197 -3.44 -8.33 -26.70
N LYS A 198 -2.75 -8.40 -25.55
CA LYS A 198 -2.77 -9.56 -24.64
C LYS A 198 -2.96 -9.14 -23.20
N TRP A 199 -3.51 -10.02 -22.43
CA TRP A 199 -3.42 -9.98 -20.98
C TRP A 199 -2.04 -10.42 -20.55
N ILE A 200 -1.45 -9.66 -19.63
CA ILE A 200 -0.16 -9.98 -19.00
C ILE A 200 -0.43 -10.20 -17.52
N ALA A 201 0.17 -11.22 -16.95
CA ALA A 201 0.22 -11.42 -15.51
C ALA A 201 1.67 -11.50 -15.04
N VAL A 202 1.95 -10.98 -13.86
CA VAL A 202 3.20 -11.22 -13.14
C VAL A 202 2.89 -11.95 -11.85
N THR A 203 3.68 -12.99 -11.51
CA THR A 203 3.57 -13.76 -10.28
C THR A 203 4.93 -13.90 -9.64
N THR A 204 5.02 -14.16 -8.35
CA THR A 204 6.29 -14.41 -7.68
C THR A 204 6.59 -15.91 -7.53
N LEU A 205 7.86 -16.28 -7.72
CA LEU A 205 8.50 -17.41 -7.04
C LEU A 205 9.22 -16.84 -5.83
N ALA A 206 8.48 -16.73 -4.74
CA ALA A 206 8.81 -15.85 -3.62
C ALA A 206 10.18 -16.17 -2.99
N SER A 207 10.47 -17.45 -2.72
CA SER A 207 11.73 -17.94 -2.15
C SER A 207 12.92 -17.80 -3.08
N LEU A 208 12.70 -17.83 -4.41
CA LEU A 208 13.75 -17.71 -5.42
C LEU A 208 14.00 -16.26 -5.86
N HIS A 209 13.22 -15.30 -5.34
CA HIS A 209 13.30 -13.87 -5.73
C HIS A 209 13.16 -13.68 -7.25
N LYS A 210 12.17 -14.33 -7.83
CA LYS A 210 11.87 -14.25 -9.25
C LYS A 210 10.44 -13.80 -9.48
N LEU A 211 10.26 -13.00 -10.51
CA LEU A 211 8.97 -12.76 -11.12
C LEU A 211 8.85 -13.62 -12.37
N LEU A 212 7.72 -14.29 -12.52
CA LEU A 212 7.32 -14.95 -13.75
C LEU A 212 6.33 -14.06 -14.49
N ILE A 213 6.56 -13.85 -15.78
CA ILE A 213 5.73 -13.03 -16.66
C ILE A 213 4.96 -13.97 -17.58
N TRP A 214 3.63 -13.85 -17.54
CA TRP A 214 2.69 -14.69 -18.28
C TRP A 214 1.93 -13.87 -19.30
N SER A 215 1.49 -14.51 -20.37
CA SER A 215 0.60 -13.91 -21.36
C SER A 215 -0.62 -14.80 -21.66
N SER A 216 -1.77 -14.16 -21.92
CA SER A 216 -3.03 -14.82 -22.23
C SER A 216 -3.82 -14.02 -23.26
N ASP A 217 -4.60 -14.69 -24.07
CA ASP A 217 -5.59 -14.07 -24.96
C ASP A 217 -6.97 -13.93 -24.31
N ASN A 218 -7.22 -14.67 -23.20
CA ASN A 218 -8.59 -14.88 -22.69
C ASN A 218 -8.72 -14.96 -21.16
N LEU A 219 -7.65 -14.60 -20.40
CA LEU A 219 -7.60 -14.66 -18.92
C LEU A 219 -7.71 -16.08 -18.33
N LYS A 220 -7.94 -17.11 -19.14
CA LYS A 220 -8.14 -18.50 -18.73
C LYS A 220 -6.95 -19.39 -19.03
N GLU A 221 -6.34 -19.20 -20.18
CA GLU A 221 -5.20 -19.96 -20.67
C GLU A 221 -3.95 -19.09 -20.65
N TRP A 222 -2.95 -19.49 -19.92
CA TRP A 222 -1.74 -18.73 -19.68
C TRP A 222 -0.50 -19.44 -20.18
N SER A 223 0.39 -18.70 -20.81
CA SER A 223 1.69 -19.18 -21.25
C SER A 223 2.80 -18.35 -20.60
N LEU A 224 3.84 -19.02 -20.08
CA LEU A 224 5.03 -18.33 -19.58
C LEU A 224 5.72 -17.58 -20.73
N ALA A 225 5.94 -16.29 -20.56
CA ALA A 225 6.64 -15.44 -21.52
C ALA A 225 8.11 -15.25 -21.14
N SER A 226 8.39 -14.91 -19.90
CA SER A 226 9.76 -14.71 -19.40
C SER A 226 9.81 -14.71 -17.88
N GLU A 227 11.01 -14.46 -17.33
CA GLU A 227 11.25 -14.28 -15.90
C GLU A 227 12.13 -13.04 -15.65
N PHE A 228 12.06 -12.48 -14.43
CA PHE A 228 12.89 -11.38 -13.96
C PHE A 228 13.42 -11.64 -12.56
N GLY A 229 14.67 -11.30 -12.30
CA GLY A 229 15.32 -11.49 -10.99
C GLY A 229 16.19 -12.76 -10.89
N PRO A 230 16.91 -12.94 -9.74
CA PRO A 230 16.97 -12.05 -8.57
C PRO A 230 17.85 -10.81 -8.82
N TYR A 231 17.43 -9.65 -8.28
CA TYR A 231 18.21 -8.41 -8.31
C TYR A 231 17.95 -7.58 -7.05
N ASN A 232 18.87 -6.68 -6.71
CA ASN A 232 18.77 -5.74 -5.59
C ASN A 232 18.59 -6.46 -4.24
N SER A 233 17.58 -6.11 -3.44
CA SER A 233 17.39 -6.70 -2.12
C SER A 233 16.69 -8.06 -2.21
N VAL A 234 17.32 -9.09 -1.61
CA VAL A 234 16.88 -10.49 -1.62
C VAL A 234 16.97 -11.11 -0.20
N GLY A 235 16.82 -10.29 0.84
CA GLY A 235 16.97 -10.75 2.24
C GLY A 235 15.84 -11.62 2.78
N GLY A 236 14.68 -11.56 2.16
CA GLY A 236 13.48 -12.34 2.53
C GLY A 236 12.82 -12.94 1.30
N VAL A 237 11.49 -13.12 1.33
CA VAL A 237 10.71 -13.54 0.16
C VAL A 237 10.25 -12.33 -0.65
N TRP A 238 10.07 -12.47 -1.95
CA TRP A 238 9.46 -11.47 -2.80
C TRP A 238 7.96 -11.72 -2.93
N GLU A 239 7.15 -10.67 -2.71
CA GLU A 239 5.68 -10.75 -2.67
C GLU A 239 5.03 -9.56 -3.38
N CYS A 240 3.74 -9.68 -3.69
CA CYS A 240 2.87 -8.61 -4.16
C CYS A 240 3.46 -7.76 -5.30
N PRO A 241 3.83 -8.36 -6.44
CA PRO A 241 4.39 -7.63 -7.55
C PRO A 241 3.33 -6.78 -8.27
N SER A 242 3.74 -5.62 -8.79
CA SER A 242 3.00 -4.86 -9.80
C SER A 242 3.94 -4.52 -10.95
N LEU A 243 3.45 -4.59 -12.20
CA LEU A 243 4.15 -4.14 -13.40
C LEU A 243 3.31 -3.06 -14.06
N ILE A 244 3.73 -1.80 -13.95
CA ILE A 244 2.96 -0.61 -14.33
C ILE A 244 3.71 0.28 -15.30
N GLN A 245 3.00 0.96 -16.20
CA GLN A 245 3.59 1.90 -17.15
C GLN A 245 3.37 3.34 -16.68
N LEU A 246 4.45 4.12 -16.55
CA LEU A 246 4.42 5.50 -16.08
C LEU A 246 5.04 6.46 -17.10
N PRO A 247 4.41 7.63 -17.37
CA PRO A 247 5.03 8.68 -18.17
C PRO A 247 6.12 9.39 -17.36
N VAL A 248 7.20 9.82 -18.05
CA VAL A 248 8.21 10.69 -17.46
C VAL A 248 7.72 12.14 -17.53
N LYS A 249 7.54 12.78 -16.37
CA LYS A 249 7.06 14.16 -16.26
C LYS A 249 7.98 15.13 -17.03
N GLY A 250 7.37 16.02 -17.80
CA GLY A 250 8.09 16.95 -18.68
C GLY A 250 8.35 16.41 -20.09
N ASN A 251 8.23 15.10 -20.32
CA ASN A 251 8.26 14.50 -21.64
C ASN A 251 7.27 13.33 -21.73
N LYS A 252 6.01 13.63 -22.02
CA LYS A 252 4.91 12.63 -22.08
C LYS A 252 5.09 11.55 -23.16
N SER A 253 6.01 11.77 -24.13
CA SER A 253 6.33 10.75 -25.13
C SER A 253 7.29 9.67 -24.61
N ILE A 254 7.95 9.91 -23.48
CA ILE A 254 8.79 8.91 -22.83
C ILE A 254 7.97 8.27 -21.71
N LYS A 255 7.76 6.96 -21.86
CA LYS A 255 7.16 6.12 -20.83
C LYS A 255 8.17 5.06 -20.41
N LYS A 256 8.14 4.68 -19.15
CA LYS A 256 8.91 3.55 -18.63
C LYS A 256 7.97 2.60 -17.89
N TRP A 257 8.38 1.36 -17.81
CA TRP A 257 7.73 0.38 -16.99
C TRP A 257 8.40 0.32 -15.61
N VAL A 258 7.61 0.04 -14.60
CA VAL A 258 8.08 -0.04 -13.22
C VAL A 258 7.56 -1.33 -12.62
N ILE A 259 8.47 -2.17 -12.12
CA ILE A 259 8.13 -3.26 -11.21
C ILE A 259 8.17 -2.68 -9.79
N VAL A 260 7.11 -2.90 -9.03
CA VAL A 260 7.04 -2.67 -7.58
C VAL A 260 6.81 -4.01 -6.92
N LEU A 261 7.54 -4.32 -5.86
CA LEU A 261 7.35 -5.57 -5.12
C LEU A 261 7.76 -5.46 -3.66
N GLY A 262 7.11 -6.26 -2.82
CA GLY A 262 7.40 -6.42 -1.40
C GLY A 262 8.58 -7.35 -1.13
N LEU A 263 9.21 -7.16 0.02
CA LEU A 263 10.27 -8.01 0.55
C LEU A 263 10.02 -8.23 2.04
N ASN A 264 9.93 -9.49 2.49
CA ASN A 264 9.66 -9.85 3.88
C ASN A 264 10.40 -11.14 4.31
N PRO A 265 11.25 -11.09 5.37
CA PRO A 265 11.77 -9.87 5.97
C PRO A 265 12.75 -9.14 5.04
N GLY A 266 12.79 -7.83 5.17
CA GLY A 266 13.71 -6.96 4.46
C GLY A 266 13.09 -5.61 4.14
N GLY A 267 13.89 -4.56 4.20
CA GLY A 267 13.42 -3.19 3.98
C GLY A 267 14.58 -2.21 3.91
N PRO A 268 14.31 -0.90 3.92
CA PRO A 268 15.34 0.11 3.96
C PRO A 268 16.30 -0.08 5.14
N PRO A 269 17.55 0.37 5.02
CA PRO A 269 18.50 0.32 6.15
C PRO A 269 17.92 0.97 7.41
N GLY A 270 17.98 0.25 8.53
CA GLY A 270 17.44 0.70 9.81
C GLY A 270 15.98 0.35 10.07
N THR A 271 15.29 -0.27 9.11
CA THR A 271 13.97 -0.87 9.32
C THR A 271 14.09 -2.35 9.66
N VAL A 272 13.01 -2.90 10.22
CA VAL A 272 12.83 -4.34 10.46
C VAL A 272 11.58 -4.82 9.72
N GLY A 273 11.43 -6.14 9.59
CA GLY A 273 10.26 -6.76 8.97
C GLY A 273 10.15 -6.45 7.49
N SER A 274 9.07 -5.84 7.07
CA SER A 274 8.68 -5.72 5.67
C SER A 274 9.17 -4.43 5.01
N GLY A 275 9.38 -4.44 3.69
CA GLY A 275 9.67 -3.25 2.89
C GLY A 275 9.26 -3.44 1.43
N THR A 276 9.19 -2.35 0.69
CA THR A 276 8.77 -2.34 -0.72
C THR A 276 9.83 -1.70 -1.60
N GLN A 277 10.33 -2.43 -2.59
CA GLN A 277 11.32 -1.96 -3.56
C GLN A 277 10.73 -1.81 -4.96
N TYR A 278 11.41 -1.04 -5.84
CA TYR A 278 10.99 -0.89 -7.22
C TYR A 278 12.16 -0.92 -8.22
N PHE A 279 11.83 -1.27 -9.46
CA PHE A 279 12.75 -1.28 -10.60
C PHE A 279 12.14 -0.48 -11.75
N ILE A 280 12.92 0.41 -12.37
CA ILE A 280 12.52 1.13 -13.58
C ILE A 280 13.18 0.45 -14.78
N GLY A 281 12.45 0.31 -15.88
CA GLY A 281 12.94 -0.35 -17.08
C GLY A 281 12.02 -0.20 -18.28
N ASP A 282 12.18 -1.07 -19.24
CA ASP A 282 11.35 -1.21 -20.43
C ASP A 282 10.69 -2.60 -20.45
N PHE A 283 9.48 -2.68 -20.99
CA PHE A 283 8.75 -3.93 -21.16
C PHE A 283 8.11 -3.95 -22.57
N ASP A 284 8.37 -5.00 -23.32
CA ASP A 284 7.93 -5.16 -24.71
C ASP A 284 6.65 -6.00 -24.87
N GLY A 285 5.99 -6.36 -23.76
CA GLY A 285 4.86 -7.29 -23.71
C GLY A 285 5.27 -8.74 -23.45
N THR A 286 6.58 -9.02 -23.37
CA THR A 286 7.14 -10.34 -23.12
C THR A 286 8.21 -10.30 -22.04
N THR A 287 9.17 -9.39 -22.16
CA THR A 287 10.36 -9.33 -21.30
C THR A 287 10.49 -7.96 -20.66
N PHE A 288 10.71 -7.92 -19.35
CA PHE A 288 11.09 -6.71 -18.64
C PHE A 288 12.61 -6.61 -18.56
N GLN A 289 13.14 -5.47 -19.01
CA GLN A 289 14.56 -5.14 -18.93
C GLN A 289 14.76 -3.93 -18.02
N ALA A 290 15.32 -4.13 -16.84
CA ALA A 290 15.60 -3.03 -15.91
C ALA A 290 16.68 -2.09 -16.48
N ASP A 291 16.49 -0.79 -16.28
CA ASP A 291 17.51 0.21 -16.56
C ASP A 291 18.76 -0.04 -15.69
N PRO A 292 19.99 0.08 -16.22
CA PRO A 292 21.20 -0.13 -15.41
C PRO A 292 21.25 0.74 -14.14
N ALA A 293 20.67 1.94 -14.17
CA ALA A 293 20.58 2.83 -12.99
C ALA A 293 19.59 2.34 -11.93
N SER A 294 18.79 1.33 -12.23
CA SER A 294 17.82 0.70 -11.30
C SER A 294 18.35 -0.56 -10.64
N ILE A 295 19.51 -1.06 -11.08
CA ILE A 295 20.17 -2.24 -10.54
C ILE A 295 21.38 -1.82 -9.70
N TYR A 296 21.44 -2.33 -8.50
CA TYR A 296 22.54 -2.10 -7.56
C TYR A 296 23.42 -3.33 -7.46
N PRO A 297 24.75 -3.19 -7.40
CA PRO A 297 25.63 -4.32 -7.14
C PRO A 297 25.45 -4.81 -5.69
N GLY A 298 25.33 -6.11 -5.53
CA GLY A 298 25.08 -6.74 -4.23
C GLY A 298 23.60 -6.80 -3.87
N ASN A 299 23.28 -7.58 -2.85
CA ASN A 299 21.90 -7.98 -2.53
C ASN A 299 21.30 -7.19 -1.36
N SER A 300 21.86 -6.04 -0.99
CA SER A 300 21.49 -5.29 0.21
C SER A 300 21.06 -3.85 -0.06
N SER A 301 20.98 -3.44 -1.33
CA SER A 301 20.57 -2.09 -1.72
C SER A 301 19.47 -2.14 -2.78
N ALA A 302 18.52 -1.22 -2.70
CA ALA A 302 17.39 -1.13 -3.63
C ALA A 302 16.91 0.31 -3.80
N ASN A 303 16.08 0.56 -4.81
CA ASN A 303 15.20 1.72 -4.79
C ASN A 303 14.00 1.38 -3.90
N TRP A 304 13.88 2.05 -2.78
CA TRP A 304 12.78 1.83 -1.85
C TRP A 304 11.61 2.76 -2.17
N MET A 305 10.39 2.17 -2.16
CA MET A 305 9.15 2.94 -2.32
C MET A 305 8.90 3.84 -1.10
N ASP A 306 9.16 3.32 0.09
CA ASP A 306 8.97 4.01 1.35
C ASP A 306 10.16 3.70 2.28
N TRP A 307 10.59 4.68 3.06
CA TRP A 307 11.72 4.57 3.98
C TRP A 307 11.25 4.43 5.43
N GLY A 308 9.95 4.43 5.65
CA GLY A 308 9.35 4.06 6.92
C GLY A 308 9.17 2.54 7.04
N PRO A 309 8.77 2.07 8.22
CA PRO A 309 8.59 0.63 8.47
C PRO A 309 7.24 0.09 8.02
N ASP A 310 6.22 0.96 7.83
CA ASP A 310 4.82 0.53 7.75
C ASP A 310 4.21 0.82 6.35
N PHE A 311 4.88 0.32 5.30
CA PHE A 311 4.41 0.42 3.91
C PHE A 311 4.75 -0.86 3.16
N TYR A 312 3.77 -1.76 3.05
CA TYR A 312 3.98 -3.08 2.47
C TYR A 312 2.86 -3.50 1.51
N ALA A 313 3.12 -4.53 0.71
CA ALA A 313 2.16 -5.13 -0.24
C ALA A 313 1.48 -4.09 -1.16
N ALA A 314 2.24 -3.08 -1.59
CA ALA A 314 1.69 -1.97 -2.37
C ALA A 314 1.13 -2.45 -3.71
N ALA A 315 -0.16 -2.20 -3.94
CA ALA A 315 -0.88 -2.56 -5.16
C ALA A 315 -1.40 -1.34 -5.91
N SER A 316 -1.50 -1.45 -7.23
CA SER A 316 -1.94 -0.36 -8.11
C SER A 316 -3.32 -0.63 -8.68
N TYR A 317 -4.13 0.44 -8.83
CA TYR A 317 -5.43 0.37 -9.48
C TYR A 317 -5.30 0.07 -10.98
N ASN A 318 -6.06 -0.90 -11.45
CA ASN A 318 -6.34 -1.07 -12.87
C ASN A 318 -7.53 -0.19 -13.31
N GLY A 319 -7.61 0.14 -14.58
CA GLY A 319 -8.77 0.81 -15.18
C GLY A 319 -8.86 2.32 -14.98
N LEU A 320 -7.87 2.97 -14.35
CA LEU A 320 -7.86 4.43 -14.19
C LEU A 320 -7.80 5.14 -15.55
N PRO A 321 -8.53 6.26 -15.71
CA PRO A 321 -8.53 7.04 -16.94
C PRO A 321 -7.17 7.74 -17.13
N ASN A 322 -6.91 8.21 -18.37
CA ASN A 322 -5.76 9.05 -18.73
C ASN A 322 -4.36 8.42 -18.53
N GLY A 323 -4.28 7.14 -18.17
CA GLY A 323 -3.03 6.49 -17.82
C GLY A 323 -2.48 6.93 -16.46
N ASP A 324 -3.35 7.43 -15.58
CA ASP A 324 -3.01 7.68 -14.20
C ASP A 324 -2.77 6.34 -13.48
N VAL A 325 -1.85 6.35 -12.53
CA VAL A 325 -1.57 5.20 -11.67
C VAL A 325 -1.66 5.66 -10.23
N VAL A 326 -2.56 5.05 -9.50
CA VAL A 326 -2.74 5.25 -8.05
C VAL A 326 -2.46 3.94 -7.35
N GLN A 327 -1.73 4.02 -6.25
CA GLN A 327 -1.31 2.89 -5.45
C GLN A 327 -1.75 3.06 -4.00
N ILE A 328 -2.11 1.97 -3.34
CA ILE A 328 -2.37 1.87 -1.90
C ILE A 328 -1.51 0.73 -1.36
N ALA A 329 -1.07 0.84 -0.11
CA ALA A 329 -0.28 -0.19 0.57
C ALA A 329 -0.89 -0.54 1.93
N TRP A 330 -0.59 -1.72 2.41
CA TRP A 330 -0.84 -2.09 3.79
C TRP A 330 0.03 -1.26 4.73
N MET A 331 -0.60 -0.46 5.57
CA MET A 331 0.08 0.34 6.59
C MET A 331 0.23 -0.50 7.85
N ASN A 332 1.17 -1.39 7.81
CA ASN A 332 1.59 -2.22 8.94
C ASN A 332 2.91 -2.92 8.60
N ASN A 333 3.37 -3.83 9.46
CA ASN A 333 4.63 -4.53 9.31
C ASN A 333 4.51 -5.96 9.86
N TRP A 334 5.01 -6.94 9.12
CA TRP A 334 4.97 -8.34 9.55
C TRP A 334 5.76 -8.61 10.83
N GLN A 335 6.70 -7.72 11.21
CA GLN A 335 7.47 -7.87 12.45
C GLN A 335 6.59 -7.79 13.70
N TYR A 336 5.58 -6.92 13.70
CA TYR A 336 4.75 -6.63 14.89
C TYR A 336 3.25 -6.47 14.59
N GLY A 337 2.86 -6.69 13.35
CA GLY A 337 1.49 -6.37 12.91
C GLY A 337 0.39 -7.11 13.66
N THR A 338 0.65 -8.30 14.18
CA THR A 338 -0.28 -9.08 15.02
C THR A 338 -0.38 -8.55 16.44
N GLU A 339 0.61 -7.78 16.92
CA GLU A 339 0.75 -7.35 18.31
C GLU A 339 0.34 -5.88 18.54
N ILE A 340 0.06 -5.11 17.49
CA ILE A 340 -0.31 -3.68 17.63
C ILE A 340 -1.56 -3.51 18.52
N PRO A 341 -1.66 -2.42 19.32
CA PRO A 341 -2.68 -2.29 20.36
C PRO A 341 -4.05 -1.81 19.84
N THR A 342 -4.52 -2.38 18.71
CA THR A 342 -5.82 -2.03 18.12
C THR A 342 -6.85 -3.11 18.31
N SER A 343 -8.12 -2.73 18.53
CA SER A 343 -9.28 -3.61 18.69
C SER A 343 -10.57 -2.81 18.47
N PRO A 344 -11.63 -3.37 17.88
CA PRO A 344 -11.82 -4.74 17.36
C PRO A 344 -11.23 -4.96 15.95
N TRP A 345 -10.56 -4.00 15.38
CA TRP A 345 -9.95 -3.98 14.06
C TRP A 345 -8.42 -4.06 14.14
N ARG A 346 -7.78 -4.47 13.08
CA ARG A 346 -6.31 -4.50 12.99
C ARG A 346 -5.82 -4.16 11.60
N SER A 347 -4.89 -3.20 11.51
CA SER A 347 -4.28 -2.64 10.31
C SER A 347 -5.09 -1.52 9.63
N ALA A 348 -4.40 -0.78 8.78
CA ALA A 348 -4.98 0.26 7.93
C ALA A 348 -4.33 0.23 6.55
N MET A 349 -4.90 0.94 5.58
CA MET A 349 -4.25 1.24 4.31
C MET A 349 -3.55 2.59 4.39
N SER A 350 -2.48 2.79 3.61
CA SER A 350 -1.83 4.09 3.42
C SER A 350 -2.77 5.08 2.73
N VAL A 351 -2.44 6.39 2.75
CA VAL A 351 -3.10 7.31 1.81
C VAL A 351 -2.86 6.83 0.39
N PRO A 352 -3.86 6.95 -0.51
CA PRO A 352 -3.68 6.66 -1.93
C PRO A 352 -2.61 7.58 -2.52
N ARG A 353 -1.69 7.02 -3.29
CA ARG A 353 -0.54 7.73 -3.87
C ARG A 353 -0.59 7.71 -5.39
N GLN A 354 -0.65 8.87 -6.01
CA GLN A 354 -0.46 8.99 -7.45
C GLN A 354 1.02 8.84 -7.78
N LEU A 355 1.33 7.92 -8.68
CA LEU A 355 2.69 7.62 -9.11
C LEU A 355 3.05 8.37 -10.40
N SER A 356 4.28 8.83 -10.49
CA SER A 356 4.86 9.39 -11.72
C SER A 356 6.37 9.18 -11.75
N LEU A 357 6.98 9.35 -12.91
CA LEU A 357 8.44 9.40 -13.03
C LEU A 357 8.90 10.82 -13.29
N GLN A 358 10.00 11.22 -12.67
CA GLN A 358 10.63 12.52 -12.91
C GLN A 358 12.16 12.36 -13.01
N THR A 359 12.79 13.23 -13.78
CA THR A 359 14.26 13.30 -13.77
C THR A 359 14.71 14.22 -12.63
N ILE A 360 15.27 13.63 -11.60
CA ILE A 360 15.82 14.34 -10.43
C ILE A 360 17.32 14.10 -10.40
N ASN A 361 18.11 15.18 -10.38
CA ASN A 361 19.58 15.12 -10.40
C ASN A 361 20.14 14.22 -11.54
N GLY A 362 19.48 14.24 -12.72
CA GLY A 362 19.90 13.47 -13.89
C GLY A 362 19.49 11.99 -13.88
N LYS A 363 18.81 11.50 -12.85
CA LYS A 363 18.29 10.13 -12.71
C LYS A 363 16.77 10.14 -12.83
N VAL A 364 16.21 9.21 -13.62
CA VAL A 364 14.77 8.95 -13.63
C VAL A 364 14.42 8.29 -12.29
N THR A 365 13.51 8.91 -11.56
CA THR A 365 13.15 8.54 -10.20
C THR A 365 11.64 8.45 -10.09
N LEU A 366 11.14 7.48 -9.34
CA LEU A 366 9.73 7.35 -9.00
C LEU A 366 9.36 8.44 -7.99
N VAL A 367 8.24 9.10 -8.25
CA VAL A 367 7.69 10.16 -7.42
C VAL A 367 6.29 9.76 -7.02
N GLN A 368 5.99 9.88 -5.75
CA GLN A 368 4.73 9.55 -5.11
C GLN A 368 4.11 10.81 -4.53
N GLN A 369 2.89 11.10 -4.90
CA GLN A 369 2.15 12.23 -4.35
C GLN A 369 0.81 11.74 -3.79
N PRO A 370 0.42 12.20 -2.59
CA PRO A 370 -0.90 11.88 -2.06
C PRO A 370 -1.98 12.29 -3.05
N GLN A 371 -2.97 11.44 -3.26
CA GLN A 371 -4.10 11.74 -4.13
C GLN A 371 -4.87 12.95 -3.61
N GLN A 372 -5.26 13.86 -4.52
CA GLN A 372 -5.85 15.17 -4.13
C GLN A 372 -7.23 15.08 -3.47
N ASN A 373 -7.89 13.94 -3.54
CA ASN A 373 -9.24 13.76 -2.97
C ASN A 373 -9.31 13.90 -1.45
N TRP A 374 -8.15 13.82 -0.74
CA TRP A 374 -8.09 14.09 0.70
C TRP A 374 -8.68 15.46 1.09
N GLN A 375 -8.80 16.39 0.14
CA GLN A 375 -9.41 17.71 0.38
C GLN A 375 -10.88 17.61 0.79
N SER A 376 -11.56 16.53 0.45
CA SER A 376 -12.96 16.31 0.84
C SER A 376 -13.14 16.17 2.36
N VAL A 377 -12.11 15.71 3.07
CA VAL A 377 -12.11 15.60 4.53
C VAL A 377 -11.38 16.75 5.23
N ALA A 378 -10.79 17.70 4.49
CA ALA A 378 -10.18 18.88 5.11
C ALA A 378 -11.24 19.73 5.80
N ASN A 379 -11.03 20.08 7.08
CA ASN A 379 -11.91 20.98 7.80
C ASN A 379 -11.48 22.46 7.61
N HIS A 380 -12.27 23.39 8.12
CA HIS A 380 -12.00 24.81 7.98
C HIS A 380 -10.91 25.35 8.92
N GLN A 381 -10.38 24.52 9.82
CA GLN A 381 -9.28 24.92 10.70
C GLN A 381 -7.98 24.91 9.93
N THR A 382 -7.52 26.11 9.54
CA THR A 382 -6.23 26.28 8.89
C THR A 382 -5.36 27.17 9.75
N LEU A 383 -4.23 26.64 10.21
CA LEU A 383 -3.16 27.41 10.85
C LEU A 383 -2.13 27.74 9.79
N GLN A 384 -1.80 29.02 9.64
CA GLN A 384 -0.79 29.43 8.69
C GLN A 384 0.21 30.37 9.35
N HIS A 385 1.46 30.01 9.30
CA HIS A 385 2.55 30.76 9.88
C HIS A 385 3.72 30.94 8.91
N SER A 386 4.41 32.06 9.05
CA SER A 386 5.62 32.33 8.30
C SER A 386 6.62 33.07 9.18
N TRP A 387 7.80 32.48 9.34
CA TRP A 387 8.87 33.07 10.12
C TRP A 387 10.09 33.34 9.22
N LYS A 388 10.67 34.53 9.36
CA LYS A 388 11.98 34.81 8.74
C LYS A 388 13.05 33.91 9.31
N SER A 389 12.95 33.60 10.59
CA SER A 389 13.86 32.66 11.27
C SER A 389 13.18 32.08 12.52
N VAL A 390 13.46 30.80 12.79
CA VAL A 390 13.15 30.11 14.04
C VAL A 390 14.47 29.83 14.74
N SER A 391 14.62 30.38 15.94
CA SER A 391 15.85 30.25 16.76
C SER A 391 15.89 28.89 17.45
N LYS A 392 17.08 28.52 17.95
CA LYS A 392 17.27 27.34 18.81
C LYS A 392 16.23 27.30 19.93
N GLY A 393 15.66 26.14 20.15
CA GLY A 393 14.66 25.86 21.16
C GLY A 393 13.37 25.33 20.62
N SER A 394 12.29 25.52 21.34
CA SER A 394 10.95 25.03 21.02
C SER A 394 9.99 26.19 20.88
N THR A 395 9.16 26.15 19.85
CA THR A 395 8.06 27.09 19.60
C THR A 395 6.76 26.31 19.61
N LYS A 396 5.94 26.49 20.66
CA LYS A 396 4.61 25.87 20.74
C LYS A 396 3.72 26.44 19.65
N LEU A 397 2.94 25.56 19.04
CA LEU A 397 1.90 25.88 18.06
C LEU A 397 0.53 25.75 18.70
N ASP A 398 -0.48 26.33 18.08
CA ASP A 398 -1.85 26.00 18.43
C ASP A 398 -2.11 24.52 18.08
N SER A 399 -2.95 23.87 18.88
CA SER A 399 -3.21 22.42 18.71
C SER A 399 -3.84 22.14 17.36
N PRO A 400 -3.22 21.28 16.54
CA PRO A 400 -3.80 20.86 15.25
C PRO A 400 -4.89 19.78 15.39
N GLY A 401 -5.16 19.34 16.62
CA GLY A 401 -5.98 18.16 16.86
C GLY A 401 -5.23 16.85 16.68
N LYS A 402 -5.97 15.75 16.53
CA LYS A 402 -5.42 14.39 16.36
C LYS A 402 -5.20 14.02 14.90
N ALA A 403 -5.92 14.65 13.98
CA ALA A 403 -5.86 14.39 12.54
C ALA A 403 -5.65 15.69 11.77
N CYS A 404 -4.58 15.79 10.97
CA CYS A 404 -4.28 16.97 10.19
C CYS A 404 -3.34 16.69 9.02
N LYS A 405 -3.36 17.59 8.03
CA LYS A 405 -2.34 17.69 6.97
C LYS A 405 -1.45 18.90 7.23
N ILE A 406 -0.15 18.70 7.11
CA ILE A 406 0.86 19.74 7.34
C ILE A 406 1.70 19.91 6.08
N ASP A 407 1.82 21.16 5.63
CA ASP A 407 2.80 21.58 4.63
C ASP A 407 3.88 22.40 5.35
N LEU A 408 5.10 21.89 5.42
CA LEU A 408 6.24 22.52 6.09
C LEU A 408 7.35 22.77 5.08
N SER A 409 7.83 24.01 5.01
CA SER A 409 8.90 24.39 4.10
C SER A 409 9.88 25.34 4.77
N PHE A 410 11.20 25.12 4.56
CA PHE A 410 12.26 25.95 5.14
C PHE A 410 13.52 25.93 4.27
N SER A 411 14.41 26.92 4.46
CA SER A 411 15.68 26.98 3.73
C SER A 411 16.69 26.01 4.31
N ASP A 412 17.43 25.31 3.43
CA ASP A 412 18.53 24.43 3.77
C ASP A 412 19.86 25.16 4.00
N HIS A 413 19.92 26.46 3.75
CA HIS A 413 21.15 27.24 3.75
C HIS A 413 20.97 28.66 4.27
N ASP A 414 21.92 29.10 5.13
CA ASP A 414 22.16 30.50 5.48
C ASP A 414 23.65 30.80 5.47
N SER A 415 24.06 31.72 4.59
CA SER A 415 25.46 32.15 4.48
C SER A 415 25.97 33.02 5.64
N LYS A 416 25.08 33.46 6.55
CA LYS A 416 25.41 34.48 7.57
C LYS A 416 25.22 34.03 9.04
N LYS A 417 24.60 32.87 9.25
CA LYS A 417 24.28 32.38 10.60
C LYS A 417 24.59 30.89 10.71
N SER A 418 24.88 30.44 11.93
CA SER A 418 24.96 29.02 12.23
C SER A 418 23.61 28.37 12.01
N LEU A 419 23.52 27.43 11.06
CA LEU A 419 22.33 26.61 10.84
C LEU A 419 22.05 25.75 12.07
N ALA A 420 20.77 25.45 12.26
CA ALA A 420 20.35 24.36 13.13
C ALA A 420 21.03 23.04 12.73
N SER A 421 21.31 22.16 13.68
CA SER A 421 21.70 20.80 13.36
C SER A 421 20.48 19.99 12.89
N THR A 422 19.32 20.20 13.54
CA THR A 422 18.04 19.65 13.12
C THR A 422 16.91 20.66 13.22
N PHE A 423 15.91 20.52 12.37
CA PHE A 423 14.63 21.23 12.46
C PHE A 423 13.48 20.25 12.28
N ALA A 424 12.52 20.29 13.20
CA ALA A 424 11.41 19.34 13.21
C ALA A 424 10.10 20.00 13.66
N ILE A 425 9.00 19.36 13.28
CA ILE A 425 7.69 19.54 13.92
C ILE A 425 7.41 18.31 14.79
N ALA A 426 7.01 18.53 16.02
CA ALA A 426 6.43 17.52 16.90
C ALA A 426 4.92 17.52 16.70
N VAL A 427 4.33 16.35 16.55
CA VAL A 427 2.89 16.12 16.41
C VAL A 427 2.45 15.02 17.37
N ARG A 428 1.16 14.91 17.62
CA ARG A 428 0.60 13.95 18.57
C ARG A 428 1.36 13.94 19.90
N ALA A 429 1.66 15.16 20.37
CA ALA A 429 2.44 15.35 21.59
C ALA A 429 1.55 15.50 22.82
N SER A 430 2.05 15.00 23.96
CA SER A 430 1.46 15.26 25.28
C SER A 430 1.68 16.73 25.68
N SER A 431 0.91 17.22 26.64
CA SER A 431 1.00 18.62 27.11
C SER A 431 2.36 19.00 27.69
N ASP A 432 3.11 18.05 28.21
CA ASP A 432 4.47 18.20 28.73
C ASP A 432 5.58 17.84 27.72
N PHE A 433 5.19 17.43 26.50
CA PHE A 433 6.08 17.03 25.40
C PHE A 433 7.06 15.88 25.74
N LYS A 434 6.72 15.02 26.72
CA LYS A 434 7.49 13.80 26.96
C LYS A 434 7.12 12.68 25.98
N GLN A 435 5.88 12.67 25.53
CA GLN A 435 5.41 11.85 24.42
C GLN A 435 5.24 12.77 23.21
N GLU A 436 5.89 12.45 22.11
CA GLU A 436 5.78 13.19 20.85
C GLU A 436 6.32 12.38 19.68
N THR A 437 5.79 12.61 18.49
CA THR A 437 6.38 12.14 17.23
C THR A 437 7.08 13.30 16.56
N LEU A 438 8.38 13.17 16.30
CA LEU A 438 9.17 14.21 15.63
C LEU A 438 9.33 13.90 14.14
N ILE A 439 8.98 14.86 13.30
CA ILE A 439 9.16 14.78 11.85
C ILE A 439 10.01 15.98 11.43
N GLY A 440 11.14 15.73 10.78
CA GLY A 440 12.03 16.83 10.48
C GLY A 440 13.17 16.51 9.54
N TYR A 441 14.15 17.39 9.56
CA TYR A 441 15.32 17.35 8.70
C TYR A 441 16.60 17.58 9.48
N ASN A 442 17.59 16.75 9.24
CA ASN A 442 18.95 16.90 9.76
C ASN A 442 19.82 17.61 8.71
N PHE A 443 20.24 18.83 8.98
CA PHE A 443 21.04 19.64 8.05
C PHE A 443 22.47 19.11 7.88
N THR A 444 22.99 18.37 8.86
CA THR A 444 24.36 17.83 8.81
C THR A 444 24.42 16.61 7.90
N SER A 445 23.52 15.65 8.09
CA SER A 445 23.46 14.43 7.26
C SER A 445 22.65 14.63 5.98
N LYS A 446 21.87 15.73 5.87
CA LYS A 446 20.91 16.02 4.78
C LYS A 446 19.85 14.94 4.63
N GLU A 447 19.22 14.60 5.74
CA GLU A 447 18.23 13.56 5.82
C GLU A 447 16.90 14.07 6.39
N VAL A 448 15.82 13.66 5.79
CA VAL A 448 14.47 13.72 6.38
C VAL A 448 14.32 12.55 7.35
N PHE A 449 13.60 12.75 8.44
CA PHE A 449 13.40 11.71 9.44
C PHE A 449 11.99 11.73 10.06
N VAL A 450 11.60 10.54 10.55
CA VAL A 450 10.49 10.32 11.48
C VAL A 450 11.04 9.64 12.71
N ASP A 451 10.90 10.29 13.86
CA ASP A 451 11.32 9.75 15.17
C ASP A 451 10.08 9.38 15.98
N ARG A 452 9.81 8.07 16.07
CA ARG A 452 8.71 7.55 16.88
C ARG A 452 9.13 6.91 18.18
N ARG A 453 10.36 7.15 18.63
CA ARG A 453 10.90 6.55 19.88
C ARG A 453 10.11 6.93 21.13
N ASN A 454 9.40 8.07 21.10
CA ASN A 454 8.56 8.54 22.19
C ASN A 454 7.11 8.79 21.77
N SER A 455 6.60 8.07 20.76
CA SER A 455 5.31 8.34 20.13
C SER A 455 4.11 7.67 20.80
N GLY A 456 4.27 7.12 22.00
CA GLY A 456 3.21 6.48 22.77
C GLY A 456 3.51 5.03 23.13
N ASP A 457 2.50 4.15 23.01
CA ASP A 457 2.67 2.74 23.34
C ASP A 457 3.57 2.04 22.32
N ALA A 458 4.60 1.41 22.82
CA ALA A 458 5.56 0.60 22.08
C ALA A 458 5.88 -0.71 22.85
N SER A 459 5.06 -1.05 23.84
CA SER A 459 5.32 -2.19 24.74
C SER A 459 5.12 -3.55 24.09
N PHE A 460 4.49 -3.58 22.90
CA PHE A 460 4.17 -4.79 22.17
C PHE A 460 5.34 -5.34 21.33
N ASP A 461 6.34 -4.52 20.98
CA ASP A 461 7.53 -4.96 20.24
C ASP A 461 8.73 -4.02 20.51
N ASP A 462 9.87 -4.60 20.89
CA ASP A 462 11.10 -3.86 21.27
C ASP A 462 11.72 -3.11 20.08
N THR A 463 11.40 -3.46 18.83
CA THR A 463 11.90 -2.82 17.62
C THR A 463 11.03 -1.66 17.15
N PHE A 464 9.83 -1.50 17.72
CA PHE A 464 8.87 -0.50 17.26
C PHE A 464 9.35 0.94 17.50
N ALA A 465 9.89 1.24 18.68
CA ALA A 465 10.31 2.59 19.09
C ALA A 465 11.64 3.00 18.43
N THR A 466 11.61 3.39 17.16
CA THR A 466 12.81 3.61 16.33
C THR A 466 12.75 4.97 15.60
N LEU A 467 13.90 5.45 15.16
CA LEU A 467 14.07 6.61 14.27
C LEU A 467 14.34 6.11 12.85
N TYR A 468 13.53 6.57 11.89
CA TYR A 468 13.67 6.27 10.46
C TYR A 468 14.12 7.52 9.72
N HIS A 469 15.03 7.39 8.76
CA HIS A 469 15.57 8.52 8.03
C HIS A 469 16.05 8.12 6.64
N THR A 470 16.11 9.09 5.74
CA THR A 470 16.71 8.92 4.42
C THR A 470 17.16 10.25 3.83
N SER A 471 18.06 10.20 2.87
CA SER A 471 18.60 11.38 2.22
C SER A 471 17.51 12.14 1.44
N LEU A 472 17.45 13.45 1.63
CA LEU A 472 16.62 14.37 0.87
C LEU A 472 17.43 15.60 0.49
N SER A 473 17.56 15.86 -0.81
CA SER A 473 18.21 17.08 -1.30
C SER A 473 17.22 18.24 -1.33
N ALA A 474 17.71 19.44 -1.06
CA ALA A 474 16.92 20.65 -1.26
C ALA A 474 16.54 20.84 -2.74
N GLY A 475 15.36 21.37 -2.96
CA GLY A 475 14.92 21.76 -4.30
C GLY A 475 15.81 22.82 -4.94
N ALA A 476 15.55 23.13 -6.23
CA ALA A 476 16.27 24.16 -6.96
C ALA A 476 16.18 25.55 -6.30
N ASP A 477 15.12 25.80 -5.54
CA ASP A 477 14.89 26.98 -4.72
C ASP A 477 15.64 26.95 -3.37
N LYS A 478 16.43 25.91 -3.13
CA LYS A 478 17.17 25.65 -1.87
C LYS A 478 16.29 25.54 -0.64
N ARG A 479 15.14 24.95 -0.85
CA ARG A 479 14.19 24.67 0.24
C ARG A 479 14.02 23.17 0.43
N ILE A 480 13.80 22.79 1.66
CA ILE A 480 13.25 21.50 2.04
C ILE A 480 11.73 21.69 2.13
N ASN A 481 11.00 20.85 1.44
CA ASN A 481 9.54 20.81 1.46
C ASN A 481 9.09 19.46 1.98
N LEU A 482 8.24 19.47 3.00
CA LEU A 482 7.65 18.28 3.58
C LEU A 482 6.12 18.44 3.56
N GLN A 483 5.44 17.44 3.05
CA GLN A 483 4.01 17.26 3.21
C GLN A 483 3.79 16.09 4.15
N ILE A 484 3.02 16.31 5.22
CA ILE A 484 2.87 15.35 6.31
C ILE A 484 1.39 15.11 6.54
N PHE A 485 0.98 13.88 6.56
CA PHE A 485 -0.34 13.42 6.96
C PHE A 485 -0.24 12.81 8.36
N VAL A 486 -1.05 13.31 9.28
CA VAL A 486 -1.11 12.86 10.68
C VAL A 486 -2.50 12.36 10.95
N ASP A 487 -2.64 11.10 11.33
CA ASP A 487 -3.90 10.53 11.78
C ASP A 487 -3.80 10.09 13.25
N TRP A 488 -4.84 9.48 13.78
CA TRP A 488 -4.88 9.10 15.18
C TRP A 488 -3.76 8.11 15.55
N SER A 489 -3.37 7.27 14.62
CA SER A 489 -2.35 6.23 14.82
C SER A 489 -1.29 6.14 13.72
N SER A 490 -1.11 7.19 12.92
CA SER A 490 -0.10 7.16 11.87
C SER A 490 0.45 8.52 11.51
N VAL A 491 1.64 8.51 10.88
CA VAL A 491 2.21 9.64 10.15
C VAL A 491 2.73 9.15 8.80
N GLU A 492 2.40 9.89 7.74
CA GLU A 492 2.99 9.70 6.41
C GLU A 492 3.66 10.99 5.96
N VAL A 493 4.92 10.90 5.55
CA VAL A 493 5.76 12.04 5.19
C VAL A 493 6.19 11.93 3.73
N PHE A 494 5.96 12.99 2.96
CA PHE A 494 6.39 13.11 1.57
C PHE A 494 7.38 14.26 1.47
N GLY A 495 8.62 13.95 1.11
CA GLY A 495 9.71 14.92 1.00
C GLY A 495 10.00 15.33 -0.43
N GLY A 496 10.41 16.60 -0.61
CA GLY A 496 10.77 17.16 -1.92
C GLY A 496 9.57 17.32 -2.85
N GLN A 497 9.59 16.63 -3.99
CA GLN A 497 8.47 16.54 -4.92
C GLN A 497 7.68 15.24 -4.75
N GLY A 498 8.02 14.43 -3.72
CA GLY A 498 7.51 13.09 -3.47
C GLY A 498 8.48 11.97 -3.89
N GLU A 499 9.74 12.31 -4.14
CA GLU A 499 10.79 11.31 -4.39
C GLU A 499 11.20 10.52 -3.14
N VAL A 500 10.79 11.00 -1.98
CA VAL A 500 11.02 10.34 -0.69
C VAL A 500 9.71 10.27 0.07
N SER A 501 9.40 9.12 0.65
CA SER A 501 8.31 8.95 1.60
C SER A 501 8.74 8.12 2.81
N LEU A 502 8.12 8.39 3.96
CA LEU A 502 8.27 7.63 5.20
C LEU A 502 6.89 7.46 5.82
N THR A 503 6.47 6.22 6.00
CA THR A 503 5.20 5.83 6.62
C THR A 503 5.47 5.13 7.94
N ALA A 504 4.83 5.60 9.00
CA ALA A 504 5.01 5.02 10.33
C ALA A 504 3.71 5.03 11.13
N GLN A 505 3.34 3.89 11.71
CA GLN A 505 2.33 3.81 12.75
C GLN A 505 2.87 4.40 14.06
N ILE A 506 1.98 4.97 14.84
CA ILE A 506 2.24 5.53 16.17
C ILE A 506 1.04 5.23 17.06
N PHE A 507 1.24 5.05 18.37
CA PHE A 507 0.15 4.75 19.29
C PHE A 507 0.14 5.73 20.48
N PRO A 508 -0.09 7.04 20.20
CA PRO A 508 -0.06 8.08 21.23
C PRO A 508 -1.29 7.99 22.13
N LYS A 509 -1.18 8.50 23.36
CA LYS A 509 -2.34 8.68 24.23
C LYS A 509 -3.40 9.56 23.56
N GLU A 510 -4.64 9.36 23.96
CA GLU A 510 -5.77 10.06 23.35
C GLU A 510 -5.71 11.59 23.51
N ASP A 511 -5.23 12.06 24.64
CA ASP A 511 -5.06 13.47 24.97
C ASP A 511 -3.81 14.12 24.34
N ALA A 512 -3.01 13.36 23.59
CA ALA A 512 -1.82 13.86 22.89
C ALA A 512 -2.25 14.62 21.61
N THR A 513 -2.55 15.90 21.76
CA THR A 513 -3.04 16.77 20.67
C THR A 513 -2.13 17.98 20.42
N GLU A 514 -1.06 18.14 21.20
CA GLU A 514 -0.17 19.28 21.10
C GLU A 514 0.80 19.17 19.91
N ALA A 515 1.27 20.34 19.45
CA ALA A 515 2.32 20.46 18.44
C ALA A 515 3.32 21.57 18.78
N ARG A 516 4.55 21.42 18.30
CA ARG A 516 5.60 22.44 18.43
C ARG A 516 6.62 22.33 17.30
N LEU A 517 7.29 23.44 16.97
CA LEU A 517 8.53 23.41 16.19
C LEU A 517 9.71 23.25 17.13
N VAL A 518 10.70 22.48 16.71
CA VAL A 518 11.95 22.25 17.46
C VAL A 518 13.13 22.56 16.54
N SER A 519 14.02 23.45 16.97
CA SER A 519 15.26 23.80 16.26
C SER A 519 16.44 23.56 17.21
N THR A 520 17.40 22.73 16.80
CA THR A 520 18.56 22.39 17.63
C THR A 520 19.83 23.13 17.17
N ASP A 521 20.61 23.60 18.09
CA ASP A 521 21.97 24.18 17.95
C ASP A 521 22.14 25.45 17.11
N GLY A 522 21.13 25.88 16.38
CA GLY A 522 21.23 27.04 15.49
C GLY A 522 19.88 27.63 15.10
N VAL A 523 19.84 28.21 13.93
CA VAL A 523 18.68 28.94 13.41
C VAL A 523 18.19 28.29 12.10
N THR A 524 16.88 28.06 11.99
CA THR A 524 16.25 27.64 10.73
C THR A 524 15.62 28.85 10.04
N GLN A 525 15.90 29.04 8.76
CA GLN A 525 15.52 30.23 8.00
C GLN A 525 14.29 30.02 7.12
N ASN A 526 13.54 31.12 6.90
CA ASN A 526 12.43 31.21 5.94
C ASN A 526 11.40 30.07 6.11
N VAL A 527 11.00 29.82 7.35
CA VAL A 527 10.06 28.75 7.68
C VAL A 527 8.65 29.16 7.26
N LYS A 528 7.98 28.30 6.53
CA LYS A 528 6.55 28.41 6.20
C LYS A 528 5.87 27.13 6.68
N LEU A 529 4.77 27.29 7.36
CA LEU A 529 3.96 26.20 7.90
C LEU A 529 2.50 26.46 7.59
N GLN A 530 1.83 25.46 7.06
CA GLN A 530 0.37 25.41 6.95
C GLN A 530 -0.10 24.09 7.56
N ILE A 531 -1.10 24.15 8.43
CA ILE A 531 -1.74 22.98 9.01
C ILE A 531 -3.22 23.07 8.71
N ASN A 532 -3.77 22.06 8.06
CA ASN A 532 -5.19 21.89 7.83
C ASN A 532 -5.69 20.74 8.70
N GLY A 533 -6.65 21.01 9.57
CA GLY A 533 -7.32 19.95 10.32
C GLY A 533 -8.10 19.04 9.36
N MET A 534 -8.24 17.79 9.75
CA MET A 534 -8.97 16.77 8.98
C MET A 534 -10.17 16.27 9.78
N ASN A 535 -11.30 16.11 9.11
CA ASN A 535 -12.49 15.46 9.66
C ASN A 535 -12.38 13.94 9.51
N SER A 536 -13.28 13.22 10.16
CA SER A 536 -13.52 11.80 9.89
C SER A 536 -14.09 11.62 8.47
N ALA A 537 -13.62 10.59 7.78
CA ALA A 537 -14.19 10.10 6.52
C ALA A 537 -15.31 9.06 6.73
N TRP A 538 -15.58 8.69 7.98
CA TRP A 538 -16.51 7.62 8.33
C TRP A 538 -17.98 8.11 8.52
N HIS A 539 -18.23 9.42 8.38
CA HIS A 539 -19.57 10.02 8.66
C HIS A 539 -19.96 11.04 7.62
#